data_0b3eb57c7fed2abc0e614cf452820217
#
_entry.id   0b3eb57c7fed2abc0e614cf452820217
#
_cell.length_a   1.000
_cell.length_b   1.000
_cell.length_c   1.000
_cell.angle_alpha   90.00
_cell.angle_beta   90.00
_cell.angle_gamma   90.00
#
_symmetry.space_group_name_H-M   'P 1'
#
loop_
_entity.id
_entity.type
_entity.pdbx_description
1 polymer ?
#
loop_
_entity_poly.entity_id
_entity_poly.type
_entity_poly.pdbx_seq_one_letter_code
_entity_poly.pdbx_strand_id
1 'polypeptide(L)'
;LYLKHLAKPQGMILVTGPTGSGKTVSLYTGLNILNQPGINISTAEDPAEIQLPGVNQVNVNDKAGLTFAAALKSFLRQDPDIIMVGEIRDLETADIAIKAAQTGHLVLSTLHTNDAPTTLTRLLNMGVAPFNVASSVILITAQRLGRRLCGNCKQPKDIPAEALIRAGFTEEEIDGTWQPYGPIGCDK
;
A
#
# COMPACT_ATOMS: atom_id res chain seq x y z
N LEU A 1 4.15 -10.61 5.51
CA LEU A 1 2.83 -10.09 5.92
C LEU A 1 2.03 -9.64 4.70
N TYR A 2 2.53 -8.73 3.85
CA TYR A 2 1.82 -8.18 2.68
C TYR A 2 1.32 -9.27 1.72
N LEU A 3 2.20 -10.16 1.26
CA LEU A 3 1.84 -11.26 0.36
C LEU A 3 0.74 -12.19 0.94
N LYS A 4 0.78 -12.44 2.26
CA LYS A 4 -0.25 -13.24 2.93
C LYS A 4 -1.64 -12.57 2.86
N HIS A 5 -1.71 -11.24 2.89
CA HIS A 5 -2.97 -10.52 2.82
C HIS A 5 -3.44 -10.32 1.37
N LEU A 6 -2.52 -10.20 0.40
CA LEU A 6 -2.86 -10.22 -1.02
C LEU A 6 -3.54 -11.52 -1.47
N ALA A 7 -3.23 -12.64 -0.82
CA ALA A 7 -3.85 -13.94 -1.13
C ALA A 7 -5.27 -14.12 -0.55
N LYS A 8 -5.81 -13.12 0.16
CA LYS A 8 -7.18 -13.18 0.66
C LYS A 8 -8.17 -12.86 -0.45
N PRO A 9 -9.34 -13.56 -0.49
CA PRO A 9 -10.32 -13.36 -1.54
C PRO A 9 -11.03 -11.99 -1.46
N GLN A 10 -11.09 -11.40 -0.26
CA GLN A 10 -11.77 -10.13 -0.03
C GLN A 10 -11.15 -9.36 1.13
N GLY A 11 -11.48 -8.09 1.21
CA GLY A 11 -11.03 -7.17 2.25
C GLY A 11 -10.28 -5.98 1.67
N MET A 12 -9.91 -5.03 2.51
CA MET A 12 -9.23 -3.80 2.10
C MET A 12 -7.79 -3.77 2.61
N ILE A 13 -6.86 -3.52 1.70
CA ILE A 13 -5.44 -3.28 2.00
C ILE A 13 -5.14 -1.81 1.71
N LEU A 14 -4.61 -1.11 2.72
CA LEU A 14 -4.23 0.29 2.62
C LEU A 14 -2.72 0.45 2.68
N VAL A 15 -2.16 1.16 1.70
CA VAL A 15 -0.74 1.54 1.68
C VAL A 15 -0.64 3.03 1.94
N THR A 16 0.04 3.41 3.02
CA THR A 16 0.14 4.80 3.46
C THR A 16 1.59 5.28 3.50
N GLY A 17 1.78 6.56 3.65
CA GLY A 17 3.10 7.19 3.69
C GLY A 17 3.11 8.52 2.94
N PRO A 18 4.18 9.32 3.07
CA PRO A 18 4.32 10.60 2.38
C PRO A 18 4.37 10.43 0.87
N THR A 19 4.21 11.53 0.16
CA THR A 19 4.45 11.58 -1.29
C THR A 19 5.87 11.12 -1.60
N GLY A 20 6.03 10.34 -2.65
CA GLY A 20 7.33 9.78 -3.06
C GLY A 20 7.82 8.60 -2.21
N SER A 21 7.02 8.05 -1.27
CA SER A 21 7.41 6.86 -0.49
C SER A 21 7.28 5.54 -1.25
N GLY A 22 6.83 5.56 -2.51
CA GLY A 22 6.70 4.36 -3.34
C GLY A 22 5.38 3.59 -3.16
N LYS A 23 4.32 4.23 -2.66
CA LYS A 23 2.99 3.60 -2.47
C LYS A 23 2.46 2.97 -3.75
N THR A 24 2.45 3.73 -4.85
CA THR A 24 1.98 3.28 -6.17
C THR A 24 2.77 2.06 -6.65
N VAL A 25 4.09 2.08 -6.48
CA VAL A 25 4.95 0.93 -6.85
C VAL A 25 4.59 -0.32 -6.06
N SER A 26 4.31 -0.18 -4.76
CA SER A 26 3.90 -1.31 -3.91
C SER A 26 2.54 -1.85 -4.32
N LEU A 27 1.57 -0.99 -4.66
CA LEU A 27 0.26 -1.40 -5.17
C LEU A 27 0.40 -2.11 -6.53
N TYR A 28 1.13 -1.53 -7.47
CA TYR A 28 1.35 -2.15 -8.79
C TYR A 28 2.09 -3.48 -8.69
N THR A 29 3.05 -3.61 -7.77
CA THR A 29 3.69 -4.90 -7.49
C THR A 29 2.66 -5.92 -7.00
N GLY A 30 1.76 -5.52 -6.11
CA GLY A 30 0.66 -6.37 -5.63
C GLY A 30 -0.27 -6.77 -6.77
N LEU A 31 -0.71 -5.82 -7.60
CA LEU A 31 -1.56 -6.10 -8.76
C LEU A 31 -0.88 -7.04 -9.75
N ASN A 32 0.41 -6.83 -10.04
CA ASN A 32 1.15 -7.70 -10.95
C ASN A 32 1.26 -9.16 -10.46
N ILE A 33 1.39 -9.36 -9.15
CA ILE A 33 1.38 -10.70 -8.54
C ILE A 33 0.01 -11.36 -8.68
N LEU A 34 -1.06 -10.60 -8.54
CA LEU A 34 -2.44 -11.07 -8.59
C LEU A 34 -2.98 -11.20 -10.02
N ASN A 35 -2.35 -10.56 -10.99
CA ASN A 35 -2.79 -10.51 -12.38
C ASN A 35 -2.53 -11.86 -13.08
N GLN A 36 -3.44 -12.77 -12.89
CA GLN A 36 -3.42 -14.11 -13.46
C GLN A 36 -4.57 -14.29 -14.46
N PRO A 37 -4.45 -15.18 -15.44
CA PRO A 37 -5.56 -15.49 -16.33
C PRO A 37 -6.86 -15.84 -15.57
N GLY A 38 -7.95 -15.18 -15.93
CA GLY A 38 -9.26 -15.37 -15.29
C GLY A 38 -9.52 -14.45 -14.09
N ILE A 39 -8.60 -13.60 -13.68
CA ILE A 39 -8.80 -12.59 -12.63
C ILE A 39 -9.13 -11.24 -13.27
N ASN A 40 -10.29 -10.68 -12.93
CA ASN A 40 -10.72 -9.36 -13.40
C ASN A 40 -10.25 -8.27 -12.43
N ILE A 41 -9.26 -7.48 -12.87
CA ILE A 41 -8.70 -6.37 -12.10
C ILE A 41 -9.09 -5.04 -12.72
N SER A 42 -9.68 -4.15 -11.93
CA SER A 42 -10.05 -2.79 -12.34
C SER A 42 -9.42 -1.74 -11.43
N THR A 43 -8.85 -0.69 -12.01
CA THR A 43 -8.22 0.41 -11.27
C THR A 43 -8.78 1.76 -11.65
N ALA A 44 -8.95 2.64 -10.65
CA ALA A 44 -9.26 4.05 -10.83
C ALA A 44 -8.07 4.88 -10.33
N GLU A 45 -7.49 5.73 -11.17
CA GLU A 45 -6.21 6.41 -10.92
C GLU A 45 -6.23 7.87 -11.38
N ASP A 46 -5.33 8.70 -10.84
CA ASP A 46 -5.27 10.15 -11.13
C ASP A 46 -3.81 10.66 -11.32
N PRO A 47 -3.19 10.40 -12.48
CA PRO A 47 -3.47 9.39 -13.51
C PRO A 47 -2.80 8.04 -13.23
N ALA A 48 -3.03 7.04 -14.10
CA ALA A 48 -2.24 5.81 -14.12
C ALA A 48 -0.78 6.12 -14.50
N GLU A 49 0.15 5.76 -13.61
CA GLU A 49 1.58 6.05 -13.80
C GLU A 49 2.27 5.04 -14.73
N ILE A 50 1.85 3.77 -14.69
CA ILE A 50 2.40 2.68 -15.49
C ILE A 50 1.24 1.86 -16.03
N GLN A 51 1.28 1.53 -17.31
CA GLN A 51 0.31 0.61 -17.92
C GLN A 51 0.62 -0.84 -17.52
N LEU A 52 -0.39 -1.53 -17.00
CA LEU A 52 -0.31 -2.93 -16.63
C LEU A 52 -1.10 -3.76 -17.63
N PRO A 53 -0.46 -4.59 -18.47
CA PRO A 53 -1.17 -5.49 -19.38
C PRO A 53 -2.13 -6.41 -18.62
N GLY A 54 -3.36 -6.55 -19.09
CA GLY A 54 -4.39 -7.39 -18.46
C GLY A 54 -5.15 -6.74 -17.30
N VAL A 55 -4.87 -5.47 -16.99
CA VAL A 55 -5.58 -4.68 -15.97
C VAL A 55 -6.43 -3.61 -16.65
N ASN A 56 -7.67 -3.46 -16.22
CA ASN A 56 -8.59 -2.42 -16.69
C ASN A 56 -8.30 -1.12 -15.92
N GLN A 57 -7.41 -0.28 -16.44
CA GLN A 57 -6.99 0.97 -15.81
C GLN A 57 -7.83 2.15 -16.32
N VAL A 58 -8.46 2.87 -15.41
CA VAL A 58 -9.29 4.05 -15.70
C VAL A 58 -8.66 5.29 -15.07
N ASN A 59 -8.36 6.29 -15.88
CA ASN A 59 -7.99 7.62 -15.39
C ASN A 59 -9.24 8.39 -15.00
N VAL A 60 -9.30 8.86 -13.76
CA VAL A 60 -10.39 9.73 -13.30
C VAL A 60 -10.28 11.11 -13.95
N ASN A 61 -11.42 11.76 -14.11
CA ASN A 61 -11.53 13.11 -14.64
C ASN A 61 -12.72 13.81 -13.97
N ASP A 62 -12.46 14.51 -12.88
CA ASP A 62 -13.49 15.19 -12.10
C ASP A 62 -14.27 16.22 -12.92
N LYS A 63 -13.61 16.88 -13.89
CA LYS A 63 -14.26 17.86 -14.78
C LYS A 63 -15.31 17.21 -15.70
N ALA A 64 -15.09 15.95 -16.04
CA ALA A 64 -16.04 15.16 -16.85
C ALA A 64 -17.02 14.36 -15.98
N GLY A 65 -16.98 14.51 -14.65
CA GLY A 65 -17.83 13.76 -13.72
C GLY A 65 -17.38 12.32 -13.47
N LEU A 66 -16.24 11.91 -14.03
CA LEU A 66 -15.66 10.59 -13.79
C LEU A 66 -14.76 10.66 -12.54
N THR A 67 -15.37 10.70 -11.37
CA THR A 67 -14.71 10.70 -10.07
C THR A 67 -14.29 9.28 -9.66
N PHE A 68 -13.48 9.15 -8.60
CA PHE A 68 -13.17 7.84 -8.00
C PHE A 68 -14.43 7.08 -7.61
N ALA A 69 -15.40 7.76 -6.98
CA ALA A 69 -16.68 7.17 -6.59
C ALA A 69 -17.50 6.69 -7.81
N ALA A 70 -17.54 7.48 -8.90
CA ALA A 70 -18.23 7.11 -10.12
C ALA A 70 -17.59 5.89 -10.80
N ALA A 71 -16.25 5.84 -10.87
CA ALA A 71 -15.52 4.71 -11.41
C ALA A 71 -15.78 3.43 -10.60
N LEU A 72 -15.68 3.49 -9.26
CA LEU A 72 -15.97 2.35 -8.39
C LEU A 72 -17.40 1.81 -8.57
N LYS A 73 -18.40 2.70 -8.60
CA LYS A 73 -19.80 2.29 -8.85
C LYS A 73 -19.96 1.56 -10.19
N SER A 74 -19.17 1.93 -11.19
CA SER A 74 -19.17 1.26 -12.49
C SER A 74 -18.47 -0.11 -12.43
N PHE A 75 -17.35 -0.20 -11.75
CA PHE A 75 -16.61 -1.47 -11.58
C PHE A 75 -17.46 -2.53 -10.90
N LEU A 76 -18.19 -2.18 -9.83
CA LEU A 76 -19.06 -3.13 -9.13
C LEU A 76 -20.16 -3.76 -10.00
N ARG A 77 -20.39 -3.26 -11.23
CA ARG A 77 -21.29 -3.85 -12.23
C ARG A 77 -20.57 -4.64 -13.31
N GLN A 78 -19.26 -4.76 -13.23
CA GLN A 78 -18.41 -5.45 -14.20
C GLN A 78 -17.78 -6.73 -13.63
N ASP A 79 -18.30 -7.18 -12.47
CA ASP A 79 -17.83 -8.40 -11.77
C ASP A 79 -16.30 -8.42 -11.58
N PRO A 80 -15.70 -7.43 -10.93
CA PRO A 80 -14.27 -7.44 -10.67
C PRO A 80 -13.92 -8.34 -9.49
N ASP A 81 -12.83 -9.07 -9.58
CA ASP A 81 -12.24 -9.77 -8.42
C ASP A 81 -11.46 -8.81 -7.53
N ILE A 82 -10.73 -7.89 -8.16
CA ILE A 82 -9.82 -6.98 -7.50
C ILE A 82 -10.07 -5.55 -7.99
N ILE A 83 -10.17 -4.65 -7.05
CA ILE A 83 -10.35 -3.21 -7.31
C ILE A 83 -9.18 -2.45 -6.70
N MET A 84 -8.51 -1.59 -7.47
CA MET A 84 -7.58 -0.62 -6.91
C MET A 84 -8.15 0.79 -7.07
N VAL A 85 -8.13 1.54 -5.98
CA VAL A 85 -8.43 2.97 -5.95
C VAL A 85 -7.14 3.70 -5.65
N GLY A 86 -6.68 4.54 -6.55
CA GLY A 86 -5.40 5.25 -6.39
C GLY A 86 -5.28 5.92 -5.04
N GLU A 87 -6.33 6.59 -4.60
CA GLU A 87 -6.44 7.14 -3.25
C GLU A 87 -7.89 7.34 -2.80
N ILE A 88 -8.11 7.33 -1.49
CA ILE A 88 -9.37 7.69 -0.85
C ILE A 88 -9.26 9.08 -0.27
N ARG A 89 -10.02 10.04 -0.85
CA ARG A 89 -10.03 11.46 -0.45
C ARG A 89 -11.26 11.86 0.36
N ASP A 90 -12.37 11.18 0.18
CA ASP A 90 -13.70 11.54 0.67
C ASP A 90 -14.49 10.34 1.17
N LEU A 91 -15.58 10.64 1.91
CA LEU A 91 -16.43 9.62 2.51
C LEU A 91 -17.14 8.77 1.46
N GLU A 92 -17.59 9.35 0.35
CA GLU A 92 -18.33 8.61 -0.68
C GLU A 92 -17.45 7.50 -1.28
N THR A 93 -16.22 7.84 -1.65
CA THR A 93 -15.23 6.89 -2.16
C THR A 93 -14.90 5.83 -1.11
N ALA A 94 -14.70 6.24 0.16
CA ALA A 94 -14.43 5.32 1.26
C ALA A 94 -15.55 4.31 1.46
N ASP A 95 -16.81 4.76 1.50
CA ASP A 95 -17.98 3.91 1.72
C ASP A 95 -18.17 2.88 0.62
N ILE A 96 -17.97 3.28 -0.64
CA ILE A 96 -18.09 2.34 -1.79
C ILE A 96 -16.97 1.31 -1.74
N ALA A 97 -15.73 1.73 -1.49
CA ALA A 97 -14.57 0.86 -1.39
C ALA A 97 -14.70 -0.15 -0.23
N ILE A 98 -15.21 0.29 0.92
CA ILE A 98 -15.48 -0.55 2.08
C ILE A 98 -16.58 -1.58 1.77
N LYS A 99 -17.69 -1.15 1.16
CA LYS A 99 -18.77 -2.06 0.75
C LYS A 99 -18.27 -3.11 -0.23
N ALA A 100 -17.45 -2.73 -1.21
CA ALA A 100 -16.81 -3.67 -2.11
C ALA A 100 -15.98 -4.71 -1.34
N ALA A 101 -15.15 -4.25 -0.39
CA ALA A 101 -14.32 -5.13 0.45
C ALA A 101 -15.13 -6.07 1.35
N GLN A 102 -16.36 -5.71 1.71
CA GLN A 102 -17.28 -6.55 2.50
C GLN A 102 -18.08 -7.54 1.64
N THR A 103 -18.17 -7.31 0.34
CA THR A 103 -19.04 -8.06 -0.58
C THR A 103 -18.30 -8.92 -1.60
N GLY A 104 -17.11 -9.40 -1.27
CA GLY A 104 -16.38 -10.39 -2.05
C GLY A 104 -15.23 -9.89 -2.88
N HIS A 105 -14.84 -8.60 -2.77
CA HIS A 105 -13.76 -8.03 -3.57
C HIS A 105 -12.51 -7.75 -2.72
N LEU A 106 -11.33 -7.97 -3.29
CA LEU A 106 -10.08 -7.47 -2.73
C LEU A 106 -9.88 -6.02 -3.18
N VAL A 107 -9.87 -5.10 -2.22
CA VAL A 107 -9.71 -3.66 -2.50
C VAL A 107 -8.33 -3.19 -2.07
N LEU A 108 -7.59 -2.59 -2.96
CA LEU A 108 -6.29 -1.96 -2.72
C LEU A 108 -6.41 -0.45 -2.82
N SER A 109 -5.88 0.31 -1.86
CA SER A 109 -5.91 1.77 -1.96
C SER A 109 -4.78 2.44 -1.19
N THR A 110 -4.67 3.77 -1.36
CA THR A 110 -3.78 4.60 -0.56
C THR A 110 -4.54 5.62 0.28
N LEU A 111 -3.91 6.03 1.36
CA LEU A 111 -4.28 7.20 2.15
C LEU A 111 -3.03 8.03 2.44
N HIS A 112 -3.19 9.36 2.47
CA HIS A 112 -2.12 10.27 2.83
C HIS A 112 -2.04 10.45 4.35
N THR A 113 -1.50 9.45 5.03
CA THR A 113 -1.22 9.45 6.47
C THR A 113 0.23 9.01 6.71
N ASN A 114 0.77 9.39 7.86
CA ASN A 114 2.17 9.14 8.15
C ASN A 114 2.45 7.76 8.75
N ASP A 115 1.46 7.12 9.34
CA ASP A 115 1.58 5.82 9.98
C ASP A 115 0.26 5.04 9.88
N ALA A 116 0.30 3.76 10.20
CA ALA A 116 -0.86 2.89 10.13
C ALA A 116 -1.95 3.23 11.17
N PRO A 117 -1.66 3.55 12.43
CA PRO A 117 -2.67 3.97 13.40
C PRO A 117 -3.41 5.24 12.99
N THR A 118 -2.69 6.28 12.52
CA THR A 118 -3.29 7.53 12.05
C THR A 118 -4.23 7.30 10.86
N THR A 119 -4.00 6.26 10.07
CA THR A 119 -4.88 5.89 8.96
C THR A 119 -6.28 5.53 9.44
N LEU A 120 -6.40 4.78 10.54
CA LEU A 120 -7.70 4.46 11.15
C LEU A 120 -8.41 5.72 11.60
N THR A 121 -7.71 6.60 12.32
CA THR A 121 -8.25 7.90 12.75
C THR A 121 -8.71 8.74 11.55
N ARG A 122 -7.96 8.73 10.44
CA ARG A 122 -8.32 9.45 9.22
C ARG A 122 -9.63 8.94 8.62
N LEU A 123 -9.83 7.63 8.53
CA LEU A 123 -11.09 7.04 8.06
C LEU A 123 -12.26 7.43 8.96
N LEU A 124 -12.09 7.38 10.29
CA LEU A 124 -13.11 7.80 11.23
C LEU A 124 -13.46 9.29 11.09
N ASN A 125 -12.45 10.15 10.93
CA ASN A 125 -12.63 11.60 10.75
C ASN A 125 -13.30 11.94 9.40
N MET A 126 -13.19 11.06 8.39
CA MET A 126 -13.95 11.18 7.13
C MET A 126 -15.43 10.83 7.31
N GLY A 127 -15.82 10.22 8.45
CA GLY A 127 -17.19 9.81 8.75
C GLY A 127 -17.45 8.31 8.58
N VAL A 128 -16.42 7.51 8.29
CA VAL A 128 -16.58 6.06 8.18
C VAL A 128 -16.88 5.47 9.56
N ALA A 129 -17.94 4.66 9.65
CA ALA A 129 -18.32 4.02 10.91
C ALA A 129 -17.24 3.01 11.36
N PRO A 130 -16.88 2.97 12.66
CA PRO A 130 -15.82 2.10 13.18
C PRO A 130 -15.98 0.62 12.86
N PHE A 131 -17.21 0.11 12.91
CA PHE A 131 -17.50 -1.30 12.60
C PHE A 131 -17.25 -1.63 11.11
N ASN A 132 -17.43 -0.67 10.20
CA ASN A 132 -17.14 -0.83 8.78
C ASN A 132 -15.62 -0.94 8.55
N VAL A 133 -14.84 -0.12 9.25
CA VAL A 133 -13.38 -0.22 9.19
C VAL A 133 -12.90 -1.58 9.72
N ALA A 134 -13.40 -1.98 10.90
CA ALA A 134 -13.00 -3.22 11.56
C ALA A 134 -13.35 -4.49 10.75
N SER A 135 -14.45 -4.47 10.00
CA SER A 135 -14.91 -5.62 9.21
C SER A 135 -14.33 -5.69 7.80
N SER A 136 -13.78 -4.60 7.26
CA SER A 136 -13.26 -4.52 5.89
C SER A 136 -11.75 -4.43 5.80
N VAL A 137 -11.10 -3.64 6.66
CA VAL A 137 -9.65 -3.39 6.56
C VAL A 137 -8.87 -4.56 7.15
N ILE A 138 -8.13 -5.26 6.29
CA ILE A 138 -7.37 -6.46 6.66
C ILE A 138 -5.88 -6.19 6.83
N LEU A 139 -5.37 -5.09 6.27
CA LEU A 139 -3.97 -4.67 6.41
C LEU A 139 -3.83 -3.17 6.16
N ILE A 140 -3.04 -2.51 6.99
CA ILE A 140 -2.53 -1.18 6.76
C ILE A 140 -1.01 -1.23 6.82
N THR A 141 -0.35 -0.74 5.77
CA THR A 141 1.11 -0.60 5.72
C THR A 141 1.48 0.88 5.67
N ALA A 142 2.47 1.27 6.43
CA ALA A 142 3.05 2.61 6.35
C ALA A 142 4.46 2.53 5.76
N GLN A 143 4.70 3.25 4.67
CA GLN A 143 5.90 3.12 3.85
C GLN A 143 6.77 4.37 3.92
N ARG A 144 8.07 4.16 4.07
CA ARG A 144 9.12 5.18 3.99
C ARG A 144 10.25 4.65 3.12
N LEU A 145 10.85 5.51 2.32
CA LEU A 145 12.08 5.18 1.63
C LEU A 145 13.28 5.44 2.54
N GLY A 146 14.12 4.44 2.69
CA GLY A 146 15.43 4.56 3.30
C GLY A 146 16.53 4.48 2.24
N ARG A 147 17.69 5.08 2.51
CA ARG A 147 18.86 4.93 1.65
C ARG A 147 19.41 3.52 1.77
N ARG A 148 19.60 2.88 0.65
CA ARG A 148 20.29 1.59 0.57
C ARG A 148 21.78 1.82 0.50
N LEU A 149 22.57 1.02 1.24
CA LEU A 149 24.03 1.08 1.13
C LEU A 149 24.48 0.63 -0.26
N CYS A 150 25.41 1.39 -0.83
CA CYS A 150 26.01 1.04 -2.11
C CYS A 150 26.79 -0.26 -2.00
N GLY A 151 26.53 -1.21 -2.90
CA GLY A 151 27.23 -2.50 -2.91
C GLY A 151 28.74 -2.42 -3.12
N ASN A 152 29.20 -1.35 -3.80
CA ASN A 152 30.63 -1.18 -4.13
C ASN A 152 31.43 -0.52 -2.99
N CYS A 153 30.79 0.36 -2.19
CA CYS A 153 31.53 1.12 -1.19
C CYS A 153 31.07 0.92 0.25
N LYS A 154 30.11 0.02 0.50
CA LYS A 154 29.77 -0.35 1.87
C LYS A 154 30.93 -1.12 2.50
N GLN A 155 31.26 -0.79 3.73
CA GLN A 155 32.26 -1.53 4.50
C GLN A 155 31.70 -1.95 5.86
N PRO A 156 32.23 -3.05 6.44
CA PRO A 156 31.91 -3.43 7.80
C PRO A 156 32.14 -2.25 8.74
N LYS A 157 31.23 -2.05 9.67
CA LYS A 157 31.32 -1.00 10.68
C LYS A 157 31.22 -1.63 12.05
N ASP A 158 32.18 -1.32 12.89
CA ASP A 158 32.11 -1.70 14.30
C ASP A 158 31.16 -0.74 15.02
N ILE A 159 30.05 -1.29 15.52
CA ILE A 159 29.01 -0.56 16.23
C ILE A 159 28.90 -1.18 17.63
N PRO A 160 29.10 -0.40 18.71
CA PRO A 160 28.95 -0.92 20.06
C PRO A 160 27.57 -1.53 20.31
N ALA A 161 27.51 -2.66 21.04
CA ALA A 161 26.26 -3.36 21.36
C ALA A 161 25.19 -2.42 21.97
N GLU A 162 25.60 -1.51 22.85
CA GLU A 162 24.70 -0.50 23.43
C GLU A 162 24.02 0.41 22.38
N ALA A 163 24.71 0.71 21.28
CA ALA A 163 24.13 1.53 20.21
C ALA A 163 23.14 0.71 19.36
N LEU A 164 23.39 -0.58 19.17
CA LEU A 164 22.46 -1.51 18.51
C LEU A 164 21.20 -1.72 19.35
N ILE A 165 21.32 -1.92 20.66
CA ILE A 165 20.18 -2.02 21.58
C ILE A 165 19.35 -0.75 21.56
N ARG A 166 19.97 0.43 21.56
CA ARG A 166 19.25 1.72 21.42
C ARG A 166 18.56 1.86 20.06
N ALA A 167 19.05 1.19 19.03
CA ALA A 167 18.41 1.15 17.71
C ALA A 167 17.26 0.13 17.62
N GLY A 168 17.00 -0.64 18.70
CA GLY A 168 15.88 -1.57 18.79
C GLY A 168 16.25 -3.05 18.60
N PHE A 169 17.51 -3.39 18.49
CA PHE A 169 17.96 -4.80 18.50
C PHE A 169 17.90 -5.35 19.92
N THR A 170 17.52 -6.61 20.06
CA THR A 170 17.62 -7.34 21.33
C THR A 170 19.04 -7.89 21.54
N GLU A 171 19.39 -8.20 22.79
CA GLU A 171 20.70 -8.83 23.09
C GLU A 171 20.86 -10.16 22.38
N GLU A 172 19.78 -10.93 22.21
CA GLU A 172 19.77 -12.22 21.52
C GLU A 172 20.04 -12.08 20.00
N GLU A 173 19.67 -10.93 19.41
CA GLU A 173 19.95 -10.65 18.00
C GLU A 173 21.38 -10.17 17.74
N ILE A 174 22.12 -9.81 18.79
CA ILE A 174 23.53 -9.38 18.72
C ILE A 174 24.44 -10.60 18.98
N ASP A 175 24.22 -11.66 18.22
CA ASP A 175 24.90 -12.96 18.40
C ASP A 175 26.21 -13.12 17.59
N GLY A 176 26.61 -12.07 16.86
CA GLY A 176 27.80 -12.10 15.99
C GLY A 176 27.62 -12.83 14.66
N THR A 177 26.42 -13.34 14.34
CA THR A 177 26.17 -14.05 13.07
C THR A 177 26.01 -13.06 11.90
N TRP A 178 25.85 -11.78 12.16
CA TRP A 178 25.73 -10.72 11.16
C TRP A 178 26.67 -9.56 11.44
N GLN A 179 26.98 -8.80 10.39
CA GLN A 179 27.90 -7.67 10.42
C GLN A 179 27.19 -6.40 9.97
N PRO A 180 27.16 -5.32 10.79
CA PRO A 180 26.67 -4.03 10.33
C PRO A 180 27.63 -3.42 9.31
N TYR A 181 27.06 -2.69 8.34
CA TYR A 181 27.81 -1.99 7.29
C TYR A 181 27.51 -0.50 7.32
N GLY A 182 28.47 0.31 6.91
CA GLY A 182 28.32 1.75 6.71
C GLY A 182 28.81 2.19 5.33
N PRO A 183 28.40 3.40 4.87
CA PRO A 183 28.87 3.97 3.63
C PRO A 183 30.26 4.61 3.83
N ILE A 184 31.14 4.50 2.82
CA ILE A 184 32.37 5.29 2.72
C ILE A 184 32.15 6.41 1.70
N GLY A 185 31.40 6.14 0.64
CA GLY A 185 31.27 7.01 -0.52
C GLY A 185 32.10 6.50 -1.70
N CYS A 186 31.59 6.69 -2.89
CA CYS A 186 32.26 6.40 -4.16
C CYS A 186 31.65 7.26 -5.26
N ASP A 187 32.35 7.38 -6.38
CA ASP A 187 31.94 8.18 -7.54
C ASP A 187 30.92 7.45 -8.46
N LYS A 188 30.36 6.34 -8.01
CA LYS A 188 29.37 5.53 -8.76
C LYS A 188 27.97 5.76 -8.29
#